data_9654baf2f15f25233150174228b65d54
#
_entry.id   9654baf2f15f25233150174228b65d54
#
_cell.length_a   1.000
_cell.length_b   1.000
_cell.length_c   1.000
_cell.angle_alpha   90.00
_cell.angle_beta   90.00
_cell.angle_gamma   90.00
#
_symmetry.space_group_name_H-M   'P 1'
#
loop_
_entity.id
_entity.type
_entity.pdbx_description
1 polymer ?
#
loop_
_entity_poly.entity_id
_entity_poly.type
_entity_poly.pdbx_seq_one_letter_code
_entity_poly.pdbx_strand_id
1 'polypeptide(L)'
;MSECNKPTKRLVLKLGGQCNLHCKYCHCKKVNFKFNPDIYKYIENNSYKHITFSGGEPLLYWSIIKEVIEHFGMTMKYNIVSNGNLLNNEIVEFLNKYNVKYCVSYDGKDNYSRDINSAIRWREFAKIENACFSTLYSYSNEDIGKLISDIESEIDRYDLNIPKGTRHINFPHSTNINHNDGIDRELAKKYCKIICRFLELEFIKLKSDNSSSYGNFGYPVIYMCFDRYIRIKNIRGVKCCNENVTPMTIEGKFLLCPYDEQYVGDIYTGIDWNKVESYIPDRCKGCSQWKSCMNTCIANITDNECFISKVIYKHFYKLMEKYNFDYQYLDKRFEKY
;
A
#
# COMPACT_ATOMS: atom_id res chain seq x y z
N MET A 1 21.68 11.98 21.68
CA MET A 1 21.20 11.28 20.49
C MET A 1 19.84 10.72 20.85
N SER A 2 18.77 11.46 20.49
CA SER A 2 17.39 11.03 20.72
C SER A 2 17.17 9.73 19.98
N GLU A 3 16.51 8.76 20.61
CA GLU A 3 15.99 7.54 19.96
C GLU A 3 15.06 7.98 18.83
N CYS A 4 15.64 8.21 17.66
CA CYS A 4 14.91 8.46 16.44
C CYS A 4 14.03 7.22 16.21
N ASN A 5 12.72 7.39 16.23
CA ASN A 5 11.67 6.39 16.14
C ASN A 5 12.07 5.24 15.21
N LYS A 6 12.44 4.10 15.79
CA LYS A 6 12.60 2.87 15.01
C LYS A 6 11.28 2.62 14.29
N PRO A 7 11.28 2.44 12.98
CA PRO A 7 10.05 2.18 12.25
C PRO A 7 9.33 0.97 12.87
N THR A 8 8.06 1.14 13.16
CA THR A 8 7.24 0.10 13.78
C THR A 8 7.14 -1.12 12.89
N LYS A 9 7.45 -2.30 13.42
CA LYS A 9 7.31 -3.57 12.70
C LYS A 9 5.85 -3.81 12.31
N ARG A 10 5.64 -4.09 11.03
CA ARG A 10 4.33 -4.37 10.44
C ARG A 10 4.28 -5.80 9.93
N LEU A 11 3.24 -6.52 10.30
CA LEU A 11 2.88 -7.79 9.74
C LEU A 11 1.83 -7.60 8.63
N VAL A 12 2.04 -8.21 7.47
CA VAL A 12 1.00 -8.35 6.43
C VAL A 12 0.52 -9.78 6.47
N LEU A 13 -0.63 -10.01 7.10
CA LEU A 13 -1.19 -11.33 7.30
C LEU A 13 -2.09 -11.71 6.12
N LYS A 14 -1.64 -12.65 5.30
CA LYS A 14 -2.39 -13.19 4.16
C LYS A 14 -3.35 -14.27 4.64
N LEU A 15 -4.64 -13.99 4.55
CA LEU A 15 -5.72 -14.85 5.03
C LEU A 15 -6.02 -16.02 4.05
N GLY A 16 -5.94 -15.74 2.77
CA GLY A 16 -6.22 -16.66 1.67
C GLY A 16 -6.33 -15.90 0.36
N GLY A 17 -6.63 -16.61 -0.72
CA GLY A 17 -6.73 -16.03 -2.06
C GLY A 17 -8.15 -15.92 -2.61
N GLN A 18 -9.18 -16.35 -1.86
CA GLN A 18 -10.57 -16.28 -2.32
C GLN A 18 -11.04 -14.83 -2.41
N CYS A 19 -11.78 -14.50 -3.45
CA CYS A 19 -12.38 -13.21 -3.66
C CYS A 19 -13.74 -13.39 -4.35
N ASN A 20 -14.70 -12.56 -4.01
CA ASN A 20 -16.00 -12.49 -4.65
C ASN A 20 -16.04 -11.63 -5.92
N LEU A 21 -14.88 -11.10 -6.35
CA LEU A 21 -14.69 -10.32 -7.57
C LEU A 21 -13.63 -10.96 -8.48
N HIS A 22 -13.64 -10.56 -9.78
CA HIS A 22 -12.73 -11.04 -10.82
C HIS A 22 -12.11 -9.88 -11.60
N CYS A 23 -11.51 -8.91 -10.88
CA CYS A 23 -10.87 -7.75 -11.50
C CYS A 23 -9.76 -8.17 -12.47
N LYS A 24 -9.70 -7.57 -13.66
CA LYS A 24 -8.77 -7.94 -14.75
C LYS A 24 -7.29 -7.80 -14.34
N TYR A 25 -6.96 -6.83 -13.50
CA TYR A 25 -5.62 -6.59 -13.01
C TYR A 25 -5.24 -7.44 -11.78
N CYS A 26 -6.17 -8.24 -11.25
CA CYS A 26 -5.93 -8.99 -10.03
C CYS A 26 -4.96 -10.15 -10.26
N HIS A 27 -3.90 -10.17 -9.46
CA HIS A 27 -2.88 -11.22 -9.49
C HIS A 27 -2.92 -12.14 -8.26
N CYS A 28 -3.94 -11.97 -7.41
CA CYS A 28 -4.09 -12.82 -6.24
C CYS A 28 -4.48 -14.24 -6.64
N LYS A 29 -3.62 -15.21 -6.32
CA LYS A 29 -3.89 -16.63 -6.56
C LYS A 29 -4.96 -17.12 -5.59
N LYS A 30 -5.91 -17.93 -6.08
CA LYS A 30 -7.01 -18.52 -5.30
C LYS A 30 -6.51 -19.72 -4.48
N VAL A 31 -5.81 -19.44 -3.38
CA VAL A 31 -5.27 -20.44 -2.47
C VAL A 31 -5.95 -20.33 -1.11
N ASN A 32 -6.28 -21.46 -0.53
CA ASN A 32 -6.77 -21.55 0.85
C ASN A 32 -5.64 -21.93 1.77
N PHE A 33 -5.59 -21.30 2.93
CA PHE A 33 -4.64 -21.61 3.99
C PHE A 33 -5.36 -22.16 5.21
N LYS A 34 -4.68 -23.05 5.94
CA LYS A 34 -5.17 -23.56 7.22
C LYS A 34 -4.63 -22.65 8.34
N PHE A 35 -5.52 -22.17 9.19
CA PHE A 35 -5.13 -21.34 10.32
C PHE A 35 -4.22 -22.13 11.31
N ASN A 36 -3.10 -21.53 11.67
CA ASN A 36 -2.15 -22.06 12.62
C ASN A 36 -2.09 -21.17 13.88
N PRO A 37 -2.58 -21.62 15.05
CA PRO A 37 -2.57 -20.82 16.29
C PRO A 37 -1.18 -20.37 16.77
N ASP A 38 -0.12 -21.07 16.38
CA ASP A 38 1.25 -20.71 16.78
C ASP A 38 1.66 -19.32 16.26
N ILE A 39 0.94 -18.77 15.26
CA ILE A 39 1.17 -17.39 14.79
C ILE A 39 1.00 -16.37 15.91
N TYR A 40 0.12 -16.59 16.87
CA TYR A 40 -0.09 -15.68 17.99
C TYR A 40 1.16 -15.50 18.82
N LYS A 41 1.74 -16.61 19.27
CA LYS A 41 2.99 -16.62 20.02
C LYS A 41 4.15 -16.00 19.22
N TYR A 42 4.19 -16.26 17.91
CA TYR A 42 5.20 -15.66 17.05
C TYR A 42 5.04 -14.14 16.99
N ILE A 43 3.82 -13.63 16.80
CA ILE A 43 3.53 -12.20 16.73
C ILE A 43 3.91 -11.50 18.05
N GLU A 44 3.53 -12.07 19.19
CA GLU A 44 3.85 -11.55 20.52
C GLU A 44 5.36 -11.44 20.75
N ASN A 45 6.12 -12.49 20.42
CA ASN A 45 7.56 -12.55 20.62
C ASN A 45 8.37 -11.62 19.68
N ASN A 46 7.79 -11.14 18.59
CA ASN A 46 8.52 -10.37 17.58
C ASN A 46 8.20 -8.88 17.56
N SER A 47 7.50 -8.36 18.59
CA SER A 47 7.25 -6.92 18.80
C SER A 47 6.55 -6.23 17.62
N TYR A 48 5.69 -6.93 16.90
CA TYR A 48 4.84 -6.31 15.90
C TYR A 48 3.88 -5.32 16.58
N LYS A 49 3.60 -4.21 15.91
CA LYS A 49 2.67 -3.17 16.39
C LYS A 49 1.54 -2.89 15.40
N HIS A 50 1.60 -3.51 14.23
CA HIS A 50 0.65 -3.29 13.18
C HIS A 50 0.40 -4.57 12.39
N ILE A 51 -0.86 -4.96 12.24
CA ILE A 51 -1.30 -6.06 11.39
C ILE A 51 -2.13 -5.49 10.22
N THR A 52 -1.71 -5.80 9.00
CA THR A 52 -2.50 -5.54 7.79
C THR A 52 -3.06 -6.86 7.29
N PHE A 53 -4.37 -6.99 7.28
CA PHE A 53 -5.03 -8.16 6.70
C PHE A 53 -5.05 -8.04 5.18
N SER A 54 -4.60 -9.10 4.51
CA SER A 54 -4.44 -9.18 3.06
C SER A 54 -4.98 -10.51 2.53
N GLY A 55 -5.14 -10.60 1.22
CA GLY A 55 -5.63 -11.80 0.56
C GLY A 55 -6.32 -11.47 -0.75
N GLY A 56 -7.31 -12.29 -1.14
CA GLY A 56 -8.24 -11.94 -2.20
C GLY A 56 -9.21 -10.86 -1.73
N GLU A 57 -10.28 -11.27 -1.05
CA GLU A 57 -11.15 -10.38 -0.28
C GLU A 57 -11.07 -10.74 1.21
N PRO A 58 -10.47 -9.88 2.05
CA PRO A 58 -10.31 -10.18 3.47
C PRO A 58 -11.61 -10.47 4.22
N LEU A 59 -12.72 -9.78 3.88
CA LEU A 59 -13.99 -9.99 4.57
C LEU A 59 -14.62 -11.37 4.34
N LEU A 60 -14.15 -12.16 3.36
CA LEU A 60 -14.51 -13.58 3.25
C LEU A 60 -13.94 -14.43 4.40
N TYR A 61 -12.95 -13.92 5.11
CA TYR A 61 -12.27 -14.55 6.24
C TYR A 61 -12.59 -13.83 7.55
N TRP A 62 -13.79 -13.25 7.65
CA TRP A 62 -14.18 -12.38 8.74
C TRP A 62 -14.01 -13.02 10.13
N SER A 63 -14.33 -14.31 10.28
CA SER A 63 -14.16 -15.03 11.53
C SER A 63 -12.71 -15.03 12.01
N ILE A 64 -11.75 -15.22 11.11
CA ILE A 64 -10.31 -15.20 11.43
C ILE A 64 -9.85 -13.78 11.78
N ILE A 65 -10.30 -12.77 11.01
CA ILE A 65 -10.00 -11.37 11.32
C ILE A 65 -10.47 -11.00 12.72
N LYS A 66 -11.70 -11.36 13.04
CA LYS A 66 -12.33 -11.10 14.33
C LYS A 66 -11.53 -11.77 15.46
N GLU A 67 -11.22 -13.04 15.34
CA GLU A 67 -10.43 -13.81 16.30
C GLU A 67 -9.04 -13.17 16.54
N VAL A 68 -8.31 -12.80 15.50
CA VAL A 68 -6.99 -12.17 15.62
C VAL A 68 -7.10 -10.80 16.31
N ILE A 69 -8.09 -9.99 15.95
CA ILE A 69 -8.27 -8.67 16.57
C ILE A 69 -8.71 -8.80 18.04
N GLU A 70 -9.59 -9.74 18.37
CA GLU A 70 -10.01 -9.99 19.75
C GLU A 70 -8.85 -10.51 20.61
N HIS A 71 -7.96 -11.35 20.04
CA HIS A 71 -6.79 -11.86 20.75
C HIS A 71 -5.80 -10.74 21.15
N PHE A 72 -5.46 -9.84 20.25
CA PHE A 72 -4.48 -8.77 20.51
C PHE A 72 -5.11 -7.48 21.05
N GLY A 73 -6.42 -7.29 20.89
CA GLY A 73 -7.16 -6.12 21.34
C GLY A 73 -6.58 -4.81 20.82
N MET A 74 -6.58 -3.78 21.66
CA MET A 74 -6.09 -2.44 21.34
C MET A 74 -4.56 -2.28 21.44
N THR A 75 -3.81 -3.37 21.70
CA THR A 75 -2.35 -3.32 21.77
C THR A 75 -1.69 -3.21 20.41
N MET A 76 -2.44 -3.48 19.36
CA MET A 76 -2.03 -3.43 17.97
C MET A 76 -2.86 -2.44 17.16
N LYS A 77 -2.30 -1.96 16.07
CA LYS A 77 -3.03 -1.24 15.01
C LYS A 77 -3.39 -2.21 13.90
N TYR A 78 -4.58 -2.07 13.36
CA TYR A 78 -5.09 -2.94 12.30
C TYR A 78 -5.40 -2.17 11.03
N ASN A 79 -5.19 -2.81 9.89
CA ASN A 79 -5.57 -2.29 8.58
C ASN A 79 -6.21 -3.40 7.73
N ILE A 80 -7.31 -3.07 7.07
CA ILE A 80 -7.98 -3.95 6.10
C ILE A 80 -8.09 -3.19 4.78
N VAL A 81 -7.72 -3.84 3.68
CA VAL A 81 -7.99 -3.33 2.33
C VAL A 81 -8.99 -4.26 1.67
N SER A 82 -10.19 -3.77 1.41
CA SER A 82 -11.33 -4.56 0.96
C SER A 82 -11.98 -3.95 -0.29
N ASN A 83 -12.69 -4.78 -1.04
CA ASN A 83 -13.55 -4.28 -2.13
C ASN A 83 -14.85 -3.62 -1.64
N GLY A 84 -15.16 -3.71 -0.34
CA GLY A 84 -16.30 -3.05 0.29
C GLY A 84 -17.67 -3.68 0.01
N ASN A 85 -17.72 -4.79 -0.72
CA ASN A 85 -18.98 -5.43 -1.13
C ASN A 85 -19.67 -6.19 0.03
N LEU A 86 -18.88 -6.69 0.99
CA LEU A 86 -19.35 -7.52 2.09
C LEU A 86 -19.58 -6.76 3.39
N LEU A 87 -19.44 -5.42 3.40
CA LEU A 87 -19.72 -4.60 4.58
C LEU A 87 -21.16 -4.75 5.03
N ASN A 88 -21.34 -4.83 6.36
CA ASN A 88 -22.62 -4.79 7.05
C ASN A 88 -22.48 -4.06 8.40
N ASN A 89 -23.57 -3.83 9.09
CA ASN A 89 -23.55 -3.07 10.37
C ASN A 89 -22.72 -3.78 11.45
N GLU A 90 -22.78 -5.11 11.57
CA GLU A 90 -21.98 -5.87 12.55
C GLU A 90 -20.49 -5.65 12.34
N ILE A 91 -20.03 -5.75 11.07
CA ILE A 91 -18.64 -5.51 10.72
C ILE A 91 -18.24 -4.07 11.05
N VAL A 92 -19.07 -3.10 10.69
CA VAL A 92 -18.80 -1.66 10.95
C VAL A 92 -18.65 -1.38 12.45
N GLU A 93 -19.58 -1.86 13.27
CA GLU A 93 -19.54 -1.71 14.74
C GLU A 93 -18.24 -2.32 15.33
N PHE A 94 -17.86 -3.50 14.85
CA PHE A 94 -16.60 -4.14 15.25
C PHE A 94 -15.36 -3.35 14.82
N LEU A 95 -15.32 -2.86 13.58
CA LEU A 95 -14.20 -2.06 13.07
C LEU A 95 -14.03 -0.76 13.89
N ASN A 96 -15.12 -0.08 14.23
CA ASN A 96 -15.11 1.14 15.05
C ASN A 96 -14.65 0.83 16.48
N LYS A 97 -15.20 -0.24 17.10
CA LYS A 97 -14.82 -0.69 18.44
C LYS A 97 -13.31 -0.86 18.61
N TYR A 98 -12.64 -1.42 17.61
CA TYR A 98 -11.21 -1.69 17.65
C TYR A 98 -10.37 -0.67 16.88
N ASN A 99 -10.97 0.44 16.46
CA ASN A 99 -10.32 1.51 15.67
C ASN A 99 -9.52 0.96 14.46
N VAL A 100 -10.12 -0.01 13.75
CA VAL A 100 -9.51 -0.64 12.58
C VAL A 100 -9.50 0.34 11.41
N LYS A 101 -8.34 0.58 10.82
CA LYS A 101 -8.25 1.32 9.57
C LYS A 101 -8.82 0.50 8.43
N TYR A 102 -9.90 0.96 7.84
CA TYR A 102 -10.56 0.28 6.74
C TYR A 102 -10.42 1.06 5.44
N CYS A 103 -9.72 0.48 4.48
CA CYS A 103 -9.49 1.06 3.17
C CYS A 103 -10.38 0.38 2.13
N VAL A 104 -11.30 1.12 1.53
CA VAL A 104 -12.09 0.60 0.43
C VAL A 104 -11.35 0.78 -0.90
N SER A 105 -11.31 -0.28 -1.69
CA SER A 105 -10.73 -0.24 -3.04
C SER A 105 -11.75 0.35 -4.02
N TYR A 106 -11.45 1.55 -4.54
CA TYR A 106 -12.28 2.24 -5.51
C TYR A 106 -11.42 2.86 -6.61
N ASP A 107 -11.67 2.49 -7.85
CA ASP A 107 -10.82 2.82 -8.99
C ASP A 107 -11.50 3.77 -9.99
N GLY A 108 -12.57 4.47 -9.56
CA GLY A 108 -13.38 5.36 -10.41
C GLY A 108 -14.64 4.67 -10.95
N LYS A 109 -15.59 5.49 -11.43
CA LYS A 109 -16.91 5.02 -11.88
C LYS A 109 -16.83 4.15 -13.13
N ASP A 110 -15.96 4.51 -14.06
CA ASP A 110 -15.89 3.93 -15.41
C ASP A 110 -14.65 3.03 -15.58
N ASN A 111 -14.12 2.47 -14.49
CA ASN A 111 -12.97 1.59 -14.57
C ASN A 111 -13.36 0.17 -14.99
N TYR A 112 -13.23 -0.14 -16.29
CA TYR A 112 -13.55 -1.46 -16.84
C TYR A 112 -12.57 -2.58 -16.47
N SER A 113 -11.44 -2.27 -15.85
CA SER A 113 -10.48 -3.27 -15.34
C SER A 113 -10.93 -3.85 -14.01
N ARG A 114 -11.78 -3.13 -13.27
CA ARG A 114 -12.43 -3.63 -12.07
C ARG A 114 -13.65 -4.47 -12.44
N ASP A 115 -13.94 -5.51 -11.65
CA ASP A 115 -15.10 -6.36 -11.88
C ASP A 115 -16.39 -5.53 -11.83
N ILE A 116 -17.29 -5.78 -12.80
CA ILE A 116 -18.60 -5.14 -12.91
C ILE A 116 -19.46 -5.33 -11.65
N ASN A 117 -19.21 -6.39 -10.89
CA ASN A 117 -19.92 -6.69 -9.64
C ASN A 117 -19.33 -5.96 -8.43
N SER A 118 -18.38 -5.06 -8.61
CA SER A 118 -17.73 -4.31 -7.52
C SER A 118 -18.66 -3.24 -6.92
N ALA A 119 -19.74 -3.66 -6.29
CA ALA A 119 -20.66 -2.77 -5.61
C ALA A 119 -20.21 -2.51 -4.17
N ILE A 120 -19.73 -1.29 -3.89
CA ILE A 120 -19.37 -0.88 -2.54
C ILE A 120 -20.64 -0.61 -1.74
N ARG A 121 -20.66 -1.05 -0.49
CA ARG A 121 -21.72 -0.74 0.48
C ARG A 121 -21.49 0.64 1.09
N TRP A 122 -21.74 1.69 0.30
CA TRP A 122 -21.41 3.07 0.66
C TRP A 122 -22.06 3.55 1.96
N ARG A 123 -23.31 3.14 2.24
CA ARG A 123 -24.03 3.52 3.47
C ARG A 123 -23.36 2.94 4.71
N GLU A 124 -22.88 1.72 4.65
CA GLU A 124 -22.14 1.06 5.71
C GLU A 124 -20.72 1.66 5.82
N PHE A 125 -20.07 1.90 4.69
CA PHE A 125 -18.73 2.51 4.65
C PHE A 125 -18.72 3.91 5.28
N ALA A 126 -19.76 4.71 5.07
CA ALA A 126 -19.89 6.05 5.65
C ALA A 126 -19.90 6.07 7.19
N LYS A 127 -20.24 4.95 7.83
CA LYS A 127 -20.28 4.81 9.29
C LYS A 127 -18.94 4.42 9.90
N ILE A 128 -17.92 4.13 9.08
CA ILE A 128 -16.59 3.73 9.55
C ILE A 128 -15.80 4.96 9.95
N GLU A 129 -15.39 5.03 11.23
CA GLU A 129 -14.68 6.18 11.79
C GLU A 129 -13.26 6.32 11.23
N ASN A 130 -12.56 5.21 11.02
CA ASN A 130 -11.19 5.18 10.49
C ASN A 130 -11.16 4.68 9.03
N ALA A 131 -11.93 5.37 8.18
CA ALA A 131 -12.10 5.03 6.78
C ALA A 131 -11.03 5.66 5.88
N CYS A 132 -10.67 4.97 4.80
CA CYS A 132 -9.81 5.52 3.75
C CYS A 132 -10.11 4.91 2.37
N PHE A 133 -9.63 5.55 1.32
CA PHE A 133 -9.63 4.98 -0.02
C PHE A 133 -8.28 4.33 -0.33
N SER A 134 -8.33 3.17 -1.00
CA SER A 134 -7.21 2.58 -1.72
C SER A 134 -7.58 2.51 -3.20
N THR A 135 -7.00 3.38 -3.97
CA THR A 135 -7.33 3.54 -5.39
C THR A 135 -6.17 3.05 -6.25
N LEU A 136 -6.49 2.32 -7.30
CA LEU A 136 -5.51 1.90 -8.30
C LEU A 136 -5.76 2.69 -9.59
N TYR A 137 -4.82 3.55 -9.95
CA TYR A 137 -4.82 4.19 -11.26
C TYR A 137 -4.34 3.18 -12.30
N SER A 138 -5.20 2.83 -13.25
CA SER A 138 -4.93 1.81 -14.27
C SER A 138 -5.13 2.35 -15.69
N TYR A 139 -4.81 1.54 -16.68
CA TYR A 139 -5.01 1.87 -18.09
C TYR A 139 -6.45 2.24 -18.46
N SER A 140 -7.42 1.73 -17.70
CA SER A 140 -8.83 2.05 -17.88
C SER A 140 -9.22 3.44 -17.40
N ASN A 141 -8.34 4.14 -16.68
CA ASN A 141 -8.58 5.53 -16.31
C ASN A 141 -8.01 6.44 -17.40
N GLU A 142 -8.88 7.17 -18.10
CA GLU A 142 -8.47 8.11 -19.15
C GLU A 142 -7.65 9.28 -18.58
N ASP A 143 -8.07 9.78 -17.41
CA ASP A 143 -7.44 10.91 -16.73
C ASP A 143 -7.44 10.73 -15.21
N ILE A 144 -6.31 11.07 -14.59
CA ILE A 144 -6.21 11.08 -13.13
C ILE A 144 -7.11 12.16 -12.51
N GLY A 145 -7.32 13.29 -13.20
CA GLY A 145 -8.23 14.34 -12.76
C GLY A 145 -9.67 13.85 -12.64
N LYS A 146 -10.12 13.05 -13.62
CA LYS A 146 -11.43 12.40 -13.58
C LYS A 146 -11.54 11.42 -12.42
N LEU A 147 -10.52 10.60 -12.20
CA LEU A 147 -10.47 9.66 -11.06
C LEU A 147 -10.59 10.40 -9.73
N ILE A 148 -9.88 11.52 -9.60
CA ILE A 148 -9.94 12.41 -8.44
C ILE A 148 -11.36 12.94 -8.25
N SER A 149 -11.96 13.48 -9.30
CA SER A 149 -13.33 14.00 -9.29
C SER A 149 -14.36 12.94 -8.95
N ASP A 150 -14.19 11.71 -9.42
CA ASP A 150 -15.04 10.57 -9.06
C ASP A 150 -14.98 10.26 -7.56
N ILE A 151 -13.77 10.25 -6.96
CA ILE A 151 -13.59 10.03 -5.53
C ILE A 151 -14.25 11.16 -4.72
N GLU A 152 -14.04 12.43 -5.11
CA GLU A 152 -14.67 13.58 -4.43
C GLU A 152 -16.18 13.52 -4.54
N SER A 153 -16.70 13.18 -5.71
CA SER A 153 -18.14 13.00 -5.92
C SER A 153 -18.77 11.93 -5.02
N GLU A 154 -18.08 10.82 -4.75
CA GLU A 154 -18.59 9.80 -3.83
C GLU A 154 -18.49 10.26 -2.36
N ILE A 155 -17.43 11.02 -2.01
CA ILE A 155 -17.31 11.60 -0.68
C ILE A 155 -18.48 12.54 -0.40
N ASP A 156 -18.76 13.46 -1.31
CA ASP A 156 -19.85 14.43 -1.17
C ASP A 156 -21.22 13.72 -1.16
N ARG A 157 -21.41 12.76 -2.07
CA ARG A 157 -22.68 12.04 -2.23
C ARG A 157 -23.12 11.26 -0.99
N TYR A 158 -22.17 10.67 -0.27
CA TYR A 158 -22.41 9.83 0.88
C TYR A 158 -21.98 10.46 2.21
N ASP A 159 -21.60 11.74 2.19
CA ASP A 159 -21.10 12.48 3.36
C ASP A 159 -20.00 11.73 4.11
N LEU A 160 -19.00 11.26 3.36
CA LEU A 160 -17.96 10.41 3.91
C LEU A 160 -16.98 11.23 4.75
N ASN A 161 -16.90 10.93 6.04
CA ASN A 161 -15.89 11.51 6.94
C ASN A 161 -14.52 10.86 6.72
N ILE A 162 -13.90 11.13 5.57
CA ILE A 162 -12.57 10.63 5.25
C ILE A 162 -11.55 11.73 5.48
N PRO A 163 -10.66 11.58 6.48
CA PRO A 163 -9.66 12.59 6.77
C PRO A 163 -8.82 12.91 5.53
N LYS A 164 -8.61 14.20 5.29
CA LYS A 164 -7.63 14.66 4.29
C LYS A 164 -6.29 14.03 4.65
N GLY A 165 -5.68 13.31 3.75
CA GLY A 165 -4.43 12.58 4.02
C GLY A 165 -4.55 11.05 4.05
N THR A 166 -5.76 10.49 4.01
CA THR A 166 -5.98 9.03 4.03
C THR A 166 -6.44 8.45 2.69
N ARG A 167 -6.35 9.24 1.62
CA ARG A 167 -6.73 8.85 0.25
C ARG A 167 -5.48 8.40 -0.49
N HIS A 168 -5.32 7.08 -0.66
CA HIS A 168 -4.15 6.52 -1.31
C HIS A 168 -4.44 6.25 -2.79
N ILE A 169 -3.75 6.94 -3.70
CA ILE A 169 -3.71 6.56 -5.11
C ILE A 169 -2.46 5.72 -5.31
N ASN A 170 -2.66 4.44 -5.56
CA ASN A 170 -1.62 3.51 -5.94
C ASN A 170 -1.57 3.43 -7.47
N PHE A 171 -0.38 3.21 -7.99
CA PHE A 171 -0.20 2.97 -9.40
C PHE A 171 -0.07 1.46 -9.64
N PRO A 172 -0.62 0.94 -10.75
CA PRO A 172 -0.52 -0.46 -11.05
C PRO A 172 0.95 -0.82 -11.11
N HIS A 173 1.33 -1.76 -10.27
CA HIS A 173 2.54 -2.50 -10.51
C HIS A 173 2.21 -3.43 -11.68
N SER A 174 3.13 -3.60 -12.61
CA SER A 174 3.03 -4.59 -13.69
C SER A 174 3.15 -6.01 -13.10
N THR A 175 2.31 -6.35 -12.13
CA THR A 175 2.35 -7.62 -11.41
C THR A 175 1.68 -8.75 -12.15
N ASN A 176 1.17 -8.50 -13.34
CA ASN A 176 0.55 -9.53 -14.13
C ASN A 176 1.60 -10.26 -14.96
N ILE A 177 2.25 -11.27 -14.36
CA ILE A 177 3.23 -12.16 -15.01
C ILE A 177 2.66 -12.83 -16.28
N ASN A 178 1.34 -12.93 -16.39
CA ASN A 178 0.65 -13.65 -17.45
C ASN A 178 -0.08 -12.76 -18.47
N HIS A 179 -0.07 -11.46 -18.29
CA HIS A 179 -0.72 -10.54 -19.23
C HIS A 179 0.31 -9.59 -19.82
N ASN A 180 0.30 -9.50 -21.15
CA ASN A 180 1.05 -8.52 -21.95
C ASN A 180 0.64 -7.05 -21.65
N ASP A 181 -0.13 -6.82 -20.59
CA ASP A 181 -0.64 -5.54 -20.12
C ASP A 181 0.37 -4.79 -19.22
N GLY A 182 1.64 -5.13 -19.31
CA GLY A 182 2.70 -4.34 -18.70
C GLY A 182 2.62 -2.89 -19.19
N ILE A 183 2.91 -1.93 -18.29
CA ILE A 183 2.97 -0.52 -18.65
C ILE A 183 3.87 -0.35 -19.86
N ASP A 184 3.30 0.02 -21.01
CA ASP A 184 4.09 0.33 -22.20
C ASP A 184 4.87 1.65 -22.00
N ARG A 185 5.77 1.94 -22.93
CA ARG A 185 6.66 3.09 -22.81
C ARG A 185 5.93 4.43 -22.89
N GLU A 186 4.88 4.52 -23.69
CA GLU A 186 4.11 5.76 -23.85
C GLU A 186 3.26 6.05 -22.61
N LEU A 187 2.63 5.04 -22.05
CA LEU A 187 1.93 5.19 -20.78
C LEU A 187 2.88 5.52 -19.63
N ALA A 188 4.06 4.89 -19.59
CA ALA A 188 5.09 5.21 -18.61
C ALA A 188 5.52 6.68 -18.68
N LYS A 189 5.69 7.23 -19.87
CA LYS A 189 5.99 8.65 -20.09
C LYS A 189 4.84 9.55 -19.65
N LYS A 190 3.58 9.22 -20.03
CA LYS A 190 2.37 9.96 -19.65
C LYS A 190 2.26 10.00 -18.11
N TYR A 191 2.45 8.86 -17.47
CA TYR A 191 2.47 8.72 -16.03
C TYR A 191 3.54 9.59 -15.36
N CYS A 192 4.79 9.53 -15.82
CA CYS A 192 5.87 10.37 -15.30
C CYS A 192 5.54 11.85 -15.39
N LYS A 193 4.99 12.30 -16.52
CA LYS A 193 4.60 13.70 -16.73
C LYS A 193 3.58 14.15 -15.69
N ILE A 194 2.57 13.32 -15.42
CA ILE A 194 1.51 13.62 -14.45
C ILE A 194 2.10 13.69 -13.03
N ILE A 195 2.86 12.69 -12.61
CA ILE A 195 3.45 12.66 -11.25
C ILE A 195 4.45 13.79 -11.04
N CYS A 196 5.30 14.09 -12.01
CA CYS A 196 6.23 15.22 -11.94
C CYS A 196 5.46 16.55 -11.77
N ARG A 197 4.33 16.71 -12.47
CA ARG A 197 3.48 17.89 -12.32
C ARG A 197 2.87 17.99 -10.91
N PHE A 198 2.38 16.89 -10.36
CA PHE A 198 1.89 16.86 -8.97
C PHE A 198 3.00 17.22 -7.98
N LEU A 199 4.19 16.65 -8.14
CA LEU A 199 5.35 16.97 -7.30
C LEU A 199 5.64 18.49 -7.34
N GLU A 200 5.67 19.11 -8.52
CA GLU A 200 5.90 20.55 -8.64
C GLU A 200 4.84 21.36 -7.89
N LEU A 201 3.57 21.02 -8.05
CA LEU A 201 2.48 21.73 -7.38
C LEU A 201 2.55 21.58 -5.86
N GLU A 202 2.91 20.41 -5.36
CA GLU A 202 3.05 20.17 -3.94
C GLU A 202 4.28 20.90 -3.36
N PHE A 203 5.40 20.95 -4.08
CA PHE A 203 6.58 21.73 -3.65
C PHE A 203 6.28 23.25 -3.63
N ILE A 204 5.53 23.76 -4.59
CA ILE A 204 5.06 25.15 -4.60
C ILE A 204 4.20 25.43 -3.37
N LYS A 205 3.23 24.57 -3.07
CA LYS A 205 2.37 24.68 -1.89
C LYS A 205 3.18 24.63 -0.59
N LEU A 206 4.10 23.68 -0.47
CA LEU A 206 4.97 23.58 0.71
C LEU A 206 5.77 24.85 0.97
N LYS A 207 6.19 25.54 -0.09
CA LYS A 207 6.95 26.79 0.02
C LYS A 207 6.07 28.01 0.34
N SER A 208 4.85 28.05 -0.17
CA SER A 208 3.96 29.21 -0.02
C SER A 208 3.14 29.18 1.26
N ASP A 209 2.99 28.03 1.90
CA ASP A 209 2.05 27.83 2.98
C ASP A 209 2.70 27.24 4.23
N ASN A 210 2.66 28.00 5.32
CA ASN A 210 2.98 27.49 6.66
C ASN A 210 1.86 26.60 7.20
N SER A 211 0.74 26.46 6.49
CA SER A 211 -0.41 25.66 6.90
C SER A 211 -0.31 24.22 6.40
N SER A 212 -0.83 23.31 7.20
CA SER A 212 -0.87 21.87 6.97
C SER A 212 -1.90 21.40 5.94
N SER A 213 -2.40 22.26 5.08
CA SER A 213 -3.40 21.90 4.06
C SER A 213 -2.72 21.27 2.85
N TYR A 214 -2.20 20.08 2.99
CA TYR A 214 -1.97 19.22 1.84
C TYR A 214 -3.30 18.98 1.14
N GLY A 215 -3.29 19.09 -0.18
CA GLY A 215 -4.48 18.95 -1.01
C GLY A 215 -5.32 17.72 -0.67
N ASN A 216 -6.51 17.67 -1.20
CA ASN A 216 -7.57 16.71 -0.89
C ASN A 216 -7.20 15.23 -1.08
N PHE A 217 -6.02 14.91 -1.63
CA PHE A 217 -5.50 13.55 -1.83
C PHE A 217 -4.43 13.24 -0.81
N GLY A 218 -4.70 12.24 -0.03
CA GLY A 218 -3.85 11.75 1.02
C GLY A 218 -2.53 11.21 0.51
N TYR A 219 -1.53 11.14 1.32
CA TYR A 219 -0.12 10.98 0.99
C TYR A 219 0.26 11.92 -0.14
N PRO A 220 0.76 13.12 0.19
CA PRO A 220 1.36 13.98 -0.82
C PRO A 220 2.34 13.14 -1.62
N VAL A 221 2.36 13.30 -2.90
CA VAL A 221 3.33 12.59 -3.77
C VAL A 221 4.76 12.84 -3.27
N ILE A 222 4.98 14.00 -2.63
CA ILE A 222 6.21 14.32 -1.92
C ILE A 222 6.50 13.34 -0.77
N TYR A 223 5.51 13.05 0.09
CA TYR A 223 5.71 12.09 1.17
C TYR A 223 6.04 10.69 0.64
N MET A 224 5.33 10.26 -0.38
CA MET A 224 5.61 9.00 -1.05
C MET A 224 7.05 8.95 -1.59
N CYS A 225 7.52 10.04 -2.21
CA CYS A 225 8.90 10.13 -2.70
C CYS A 225 9.91 10.23 -1.55
N PHE A 226 9.59 10.98 -0.50
CA PHE A 226 10.41 11.13 0.69
C PHE A 226 10.58 9.79 1.42
N ASP A 227 9.48 9.11 1.72
CA ASP A 227 9.51 7.79 2.35
C ASP A 227 10.31 6.81 1.48
N ARG A 228 10.03 6.81 0.19
CA ARG A 228 10.64 5.93 -0.81
C ARG A 228 12.14 6.18 -0.99
N TYR A 229 12.55 7.42 -1.16
CA TYR A 229 13.91 7.75 -1.61
C TYR A 229 14.85 8.15 -0.48
N ILE A 230 14.34 8.49 0.67
CA ILE A 230 15.12 8.99 1.79
C ILE A 230 15.03 8.08 3.03
N ARG A 231 13.83 7.77 3.49
CA ARG A 231 13.61 7.03 4.73
C ARG A 231 14.03 5.56 4.68
N ILE A 232 13.86 4.92 3.53
CA ILE A 232 14.00 3.46 3.39
C ILE A 232 15.42 3.03 2.96
N LYS A 233 16.37 3.96 2.85
CA LYS A 233 17.70 3.74 2.24
C LYS A 233 18.53 2.60 2.81
N ASN A 234 18.34 2.21 4.05
CA ASN A 234 19.25 1.28 4.75
C ASN A 234 18.57 0.02 5.30
N ILE A 235 17.40 -0.34 4.79
CA ILE A 235 16.65 -1.50 5.27
C ILE A 235 17.12 -2.75 4.51
N ARG A 236 17.38 -3.84 5.24
CA ARG A 236 17.64 -5.15 4.67
C ARG A 236 16.36 -5.74 4.07
N GLY A 237 16.47 -6.40 2.92
CA GLY A 237 15.38 -7.08 2.24
C GLY A 237 14.85 -6.33 1.03
N VAL A 238 13.57 -6.51 0.76
CA VAL A 238 12.87 -5.99 -0.41
C VAL A 238 11.61 -5.25 -0.01
N LYS A 239 10.95 -4.53 -0.91
CA LYS A 239 9.78 -3.70 -0.60
C LYS A 239 8.75 -4.37 0.30
N CYS A 240 8.37 -5.59 -0.03
CA CYS A 240 7.27 -6.29 0.63
C CYS A 240 7.74 -7.21 1.76
N CYS A 241 9.02 -7.59 1.78
CA CYS A 241 9.63 -8.43 2.81
C CYS A 241 10.96 -7.81 3.24
N ASN A 242 10.96 -7.13 4.37
CA ASN A 242 12.13 -6.45 4.93
C ASN A 242 12.04 -6.41 6.47
N GLU A 243 13.05 -5.85 7.10
CA GLU A 243 13.15 -5.78 8.57
C GLU A 243 11.94 -5.12 9.25
N ASN A 244 11.21 -4.25 8.54
CA ASN A 244 10.05 -3.52 9.06
C ASN A 244 8.70 -4.07 8.57
N VAL A 245 8.70 -4.85 7.49
CA VAL A 245 7.47 -5.40 6.88
C VAL A 245 7.65 -6.89 6.63
N THR A 246 6.83 -7.70 7.26
CA THR A 246 6.86 -9.16 7.12
C THR A 246 5.54 -9.65 6.55
N PRO A 247 5.48 -10.11 5.30
CA PRO A 247 4.30 -10.82 4.80
C PRO A 247 4.33 -12.28 5.27
N MET A 248 3.21 -12.72 5.83
CA MET A 248 3.04 -14.07 6.38
C MET A 248 1.65 -14.60 6.06
N THR A 249 1.54 -15.88 5.76
CA THR A 249 0.23 -16.56 5.67
C THR A 249 -0.31 -16.88 7.07
N ILE A 250 -1.63 -17.11 7.17
CA ILE A 250 -2.22 -17.63 8.42
C ILE A 250 -1.74 -19.03 8.81
N GLU A 251 -0.99 -19.73 7.95
CA GLU A 251 -0.29 -20.99 8.28
C GLU A 251 1.06 -20.77 8.97
N GLY A 252 1.54 -19.51 9.03
CA GLY A 252 2.85 -19.16 9.58
C GLY A 252 4.01 -19.23 8.60
N LYS A 253 3.73 -19.27 7.28
CA LYS A 253 4.77 -19.24 6.24
C LYS A 253 5.08 -17.80 5.81
N PHE A 254 6.34 -17.42 5.77
CA PHE A 254 6.76 -16.11 5.28
C PHE A 254 6.79 -16.05 3.76
N LEU A 255 6.32 -14.94 3.23
CA LEU A 255 6.23 -14.69 1.80
C LEU A 255 7.22 -13.59 1.40
N LEU A 256 7.72 -13.66 0.18
CA LEU A 256 8.45 -12.55 -0.44
C LEU A 256 7.51 -11.37 -0.72
N CYS A 257 6.29 -11.67 -1.12
CA CYS A 257 5.24 -10.70 -1.46
C CYS A 257 3.89 -11.24 -0.98
N PRO A 258 3.01 -10.43 -0.39
CA PRO A 258 1.70 -10.89 0.07
C PRO A 258 0.78 -11.37 -1.05
N TYR A 259 1.09 -11.03 -2.29
CA TYR A 259 0.29 -11.40 -3.46
C TYR A 259 0.85 -12.61 -4.22
N ASP A 260 2.06 -13.06 -3.90
CA ASP A 260 2.71 -14.21 -4.51
C ASP A 260 2.91 -15.33 -3.48
N GLU A 261 3.19 -16.56 -3.95
CA GLU A 261 3.41 -17.73 -3.11
C GLU A 261 4.89 -18.11 -3.02
N GLN A 262 5.77 -17.14 -3.17
CA GLN A 262 7.21 -17.34 -2.98
C GLN A 262 7.53 -17.33 -1.49
N TYR A 263 7.64 -18.54 -0.92
CA TYR A 263 7.95 -18.71 0.50
C TYR A 263 9.44 -18.48 0.79
N VAL A 264 9.71 -17.73 1.84
CA VAL A 264 11.07 -17.36 2.28
C VAL A 264 11.34 -17.76 3.73
N GLY A 265 10.62 -18.74 4.24
CA GLY A 265 10.76 -19.29 5.59
C GLY A 265 9.40 -19.49 6.27
N ASP A 266 9.42 -19.71 7.57
CA ASP A 266 8.23 -19.88 8.40
C ASP A 266 8.48 -19.44 9.85
N ILE A 267 7.43 -19.49 10.69
CA ILE A 267 7.49 -19.05 12.10
C ILE A 267 8.44 -19.88 12.96
N TYR A 268 8.84 -21.08 12.53
CA TYR A 268 9.72 -21.99 13.27
C TYR A 268 11.18 -21.81 12.88
N THR A 269 11.45 -21.55 11.60
CA THR A 269 12.80 -21.40 11.03
C THR A 269 13.26 -19.96 10.87
N GLY A 270 12.32 -19.02 10.91
CA GLY A 270 12.56 -17.62 10.63
C GLY A 270 12.59 -17.28 9.12
N ILE A 271 12.93 -16.03 8.80
CA ILE A 271 13.06 -15.57 7.42
C ILE A 271 14.44 -15.94 6.89
N ASP A 272 14.49 -16.66 5.79
CA ASP A 272 15.71 -16.89 5.02
C ASP A 272 16.07 -15.65 4.19
N TRP A 273 16.88 -14.79 4.76
CA TRP A 273 17.31 -13.54 4.12
C TRP A 273 18.16 -13.78 2.86
N ASN A 274 18.91 -14.88 2.78
CA ASN A 274 19.67 -15.22 1.57
C ASN A 274 18.69 -15.52 0.43
N LYS A 275 17.64 -16.25 0.72
CA LYS A 275 16.57 -16.50 -0.23
C LYS A 275 15.84 -15.22 -0.64
N VAL A 276 15.52 -14.32 0.30
CA VAL A 276 14.93 -12.99 -0.01
C VAL A 276 15.85 -12.22 -0.96
N GLU A 277 17.15 -12.16 -0.66
CA GLU A 277 18.14 -11.43 -1.46
C GLU A 277 18.40 -12.08 -2.83
N SER A 278 18.23 -13.39 -2.96
CA SER A 278 18.36 -14.10 -4.24
C SER A 278 17.34 -13.67 -5.29
N TYR A 279 16.20 -13.16 -4.86
CA TYR A 279 15.17 -12.62 -5.77
C TYR A 279 15.50 -11.22 -6.32
N ILE A 280 16.53 -10.56 -5.81
CA ILE A 280 16.96 -9.26 -6.34
C ILE A 280 17.55 -9.48 -7.74
N PRO A 281 16.94 -8.88 -8.80
CA PRO A 281 17.48 -9.03 -10.15
C PRO A 281 18.92 -8.55 -10.26
N ASP A 282 19.76 -9.25 -11.03
CA ASP A 282 21.19 -8.93 -11.16
C ASP A 282 21.41 -7.50 -11.64
N ARG A 283 20.56 -6.99 -12.54
CA ARG A 283 20.60 -5.59 -12.99
C ARG A 283 20.36 -4.58 -11.87
N CYS A 284 19.76 -5.02 -10.74
CA CYS A 284 19.48 -4.16 -9.60
C CYS A 284 20.59 -4.19 -8.55
N LYS A 285 21.36 -5.28 -8.46
CA LYS A 285 22.44 -5.43 -7.47
C LYS A 285 23.53 -4.37 -7.57
N GLY A 286 23.84 -3.90 -8.80
CA GLY A 286 24.80 -2.82 -9.07
C GLY A 286 24.18 -1.45 -9.31
N CYS A 287 22.87 -1.31 -9.18
CA CYS A 287 22.18 -0.06 -9.45
C CYS A 287 22.35 0.95 -8.29
N SER A 288 22.87 2.13 -8.59
CA SER A 288 23.05 3.21 -7.60
C SER A 288 21.74 3.66 -6.93
N GLN A 289 20.60 3.39 -7.56
CA GLN A 289 19.27 3.72 -7.05
C GLN A 289 18.56 2.53 -6.39
N TRP A 290 19.21 1.36 -6.29
CA TRP A 290 18.57 0.16 -5.76
C TRP A 290 17.89 0.40 -4.40
N LYS A 291 18.61 0.96 -3.44
CA LYS A 291 18.09 1.24 -2.10
C LYS A 291 16.91 2.23 -2.10
N SER A 292 16.86 3.13 -3.06
CA SER A 292 15.77 4.09 -3.24
C SER A 292 14.62 3.52 -4.06
N CYS A 293 14.93 2.55 -4.93
CA CYS A 293 13.98 1.88 -5.81
C CYS A 293 13.28 0.69 -5.15
N MET A 294 13.61 0.36 -3.89
CA MET A 294 13.01 -0.75 -3.12
C MET A 294 11.49 -0.79 -3.11
N ASN A 295 10.86 0.20 -3.71
CA ASN A 295 9.43 0.29 -3.86
C ASN A 295 8.84 -0.27 -5.15
N THR A 296 9.66 -0.76 -6.07
CA THR A 296 9.17 -1.53 -7.22
C THR A 296 9.00 -2.98 -6.83
N CYS A 297 7.97 -3.63 -7.36
CA CYS A 297 7.77 -5.06 -7.15
C CYS A 297 8.94 -5.82 -7.77
N ILE A 298 9.76 -6.49 -6.96
CA ILE A 298 10.94 -7.20 -7.47
C ILE A 298 10.57 -8.40 -8.32
N ALA A 299 9.45 -9.05 -8.03
CA ALA A 299 9.00 -10.19 -8.81
C ALA A 299 8.78 -9.83 -10.30
N ASN A 300 8.59 -8.53 -10.61
CA ASN A 300 8.17 -8.07 -11.93
C ASN A 300 8.72 -6.70 -12.30
N ILE A 301 9.97 -6.39 -11.97
CA ILE A 301 10.59 -5.13 -12.44
C ILE A 301 10.74 -5.16 -13.94
N THR A 302 9.92 -4.42 -14.66
CA THR A 302 10.08 -4.16 -16.09
C THR A 302 11.00 -2.97 -16.34
N ASP A 303 11.47 -2.82 -17.58
CA ASP A 303 12.27 -1.65 -17.99
C ASP A 303 11.48 -0.35 -17.88
N ASN A 304 10.17 -0.41 -18.08
CA ASN A 304 9.30 0.76 -17.96
C ASN A 304 9.09 1.18 -16.51
N GLU A 305 8.97 0.26 -15.56
CA GLU A 305 8.95 0.59 -14.12
C GLU A 305 10.27 1.16 -13.63
N CYS A 306 11.38 0.58 -14.10
CA CYS A 306 12.71 1.12 -13.84
C CYS A 306 12.85 2.55 -14.38
N PHE A 307 12.32 2.82 -15.57
CA PHE A 307 12.28 4.16 -16.17
C PHE A 307 11.45 5.12 -15.31
N ILE A 308 10.23 4.73 -14.93
CA ILE A 308 9.35 5.53 -14.09
C ILE A 308 10.05 5.92 -12.78
N SER A 309 10.63 4.93 -12.10
CA SER A 309 11.34 5.17 -10.84
C SER A 309 12.49 6.15 -11.00
N LYS A 310 13.31 6.00 -12.05
CA LYS A 310 14.45 6.89 -12.33
C LYS A 310 14.02 8.32 -12.65
N VAL A 311 12.96 8.49 -13.43
CA VAL A 311 12.44 9.81 -13.82
C VAL A 311 11.90 10.55 -12.61
N ILE A 312 11.05 9.90 -11.81
CA ILE A 312 10.44 10.50 -10.61
C ILE A 312 11.52 10.84 -9.58
N TYR A 313 12.46 9.92 -9.31
CA TYR A 313 13.59 10.13 -8.42
C TYR A 313 14.40 11.37 -8.80
N LYS A 314 14.83 11.44 -10.08
CA LYS A 314 15.61 12.58 -10.58
C LYS A 314 14.84 13.90 -10.47
N HIS A 315 13.55 13.88 -10.75
CA HIS A 315 12.71 15.07 -10.68
C HIS A 315 12.50 15.53 -9.23
N PHE A 316 12.24 14.60 -8.32
CA PHE A 316 12.10 14.87 -6.89
C PHE A 316 13.34 15.57 -6.32
N TYR A 317 14.54 15.05 -6.58
CA TYR A 317 15.78 15.68 -6.09
C TYR A 317 16.04 17.06 -6.70
N LYS A 318 15.72 17.25 -7.98
CA LYS A 318 15.80 18.59 -8.60
C LYS A 318 14.87 19.60 -7.93
N LEU A 319 13.69 19.16 -7.48
CA LEU A 319 12.77 20.03 -6.77
C LEU A 319 13.25 20.31 -5.34
N MET A 320 13.84 19.32 -4.66
CA MET A 320 14.48 19.52 -3.37
C MET A 320 15.56 20.63 -3.44
N GLU A 321 16.45 20.56 -4.42
CA GLU A 321 17.47 21.57 -4.67
C GLU A 321 16.84 22.93 -5.02
N LYS A 322 15.91 22.96 -5.99
CA LYS A 322 15.26 24.18 -6.47
C LYS A 322 14.56 24.98 -5.35
N TYR A 323 13.93 24.26 -4.41
CA TYR A 323 13.17 24.87 -3.32
C TYR A 323 13.95 24.93 -2.01
N ASN A 324 15.20 24.48 -2.00
CA ASN A 324 16.09 24.43 -0.83
C ASN A 324 15.45 23.69 0.36
N PHE A 325 14.86 22.52 0.08
CA PHE A 325 14.36 21.64 1.12
C PHE A 325 15.40 20.57 1.43
N ASP A 326 15.67 20.37 2.70
CA ASP A 326 16.52 19.29 3.18
C ASP A 326 15.71 18.13 3.79
N TYR A 327 16.43 17.06 4.12
CA TYR A 327 15.85 15.88 4.76
C TYR A 327 15.18 16.22 6.10
N GLN A 328 15.82 17.04 6.94
CA GLN A 328 15.34 17.35 8.30
C GLN A 328 14.02 18.11 8.24
N TYR A 329 13.91 19.03 7.29
CA TYR A 329 12.67 19.77 7.06
C TYR A 329 11.50 18.86 6.71
N LEU A 330 11.71 17.93 5.76
CA LEU A 330 10.64 17.00 5.33
C LEU A 330 10.31 15.98 6.42
N ASP A 331 11.30 15.45 7.14
CA ASP A 331 11.10 14.50 8.22
C ASP A 331 10.25 15.11 9.34
N LYS A 332 10.60 16.32 9.81
CA LYS A 332 9.82 17.06 10.79
C LYS A 332 8.39 17.37 10.32
N ARG A 333 8.24 17.67 9.01
CA ARG A 333 6.93 17.99 8.42
C ARG A 333 6.02 16.76 8.33
N PHE A 334 6.61 15.58 8.13
CA PHE A 334 5.91 14.33 7.96
C PHE A 334 5.90 13.42 9.19
N GLU A 335 6.38 13.87 10.35
CA GLU A 335 6.35 13.12 11.62
C GLU A 335 4.95 12.64 12.03
N LYS A 336 3.91 13.32 11.56
CA LYS A 336 2.51 13.01 11.90
C LYS A 336 1.87 11.95 10.99
N TYR A 337 2.57 11.48 9.97
CA TYR A 337 2.10 10.48 9.01
C TYR A 337 2.89 9.17 9.15
#